data_b5e547c5b9af83f0cd9ceae09393d25c
#
_entry.id   b5e547c5b9af83f0cd9ceae09393d25c
#
_cell.length_a   1.000
_cell.length_b   1.000
_cell.length_c   1.000
_cell.angle_alpha   90.00
_cell.angle_beta   90.00
_cell.angle_gamma   90.00
#
_symmetry.space_group_name_H-M   'P 1'
#
loop_
_entity.id
_entity.type
_entity.pdbx_description
1 polymer ?
#
loop_
_entity_poly.entity_id
_entity_poly.type
_entity_poly.pdbx_seq_one_letter_code
_entity_poly.pdbx_strand_id
1 'polypeptide(L)'
;MRLCKPSFEIIEQQSGLKGLYKQIELSGRVAYKSEDKITEDSYKGFVDRIIKLNHGSVLEHGTVYLLIPYEKAIDAFGNNWVREQYSYNPYSVVTVYDNNYCITTNMRVLVEHNWLDDLQYICEPTEHHEKRVCVRFICDRSISHEFVRHRTFSFLMESTRYCNYSKDKFNNEITFILPCWLNIPEGKYTNIAKQSNEDGEYKQIMLHENNINAYPLTTTSEGRFLWSCYWDEHNYFDLLNYGWKPQQARAVLPNSLKTELVMTGFISDWAHFFKLRDAGSAHPQAQELAKPLHEEFIKRGYIK
;
A
#
# COMPACT_ATOMS: atom_id res chain seq x y z
N MET A 1 1.37 5.76 -22.55
CA MET A 1 1.05 5.96 -21.14
C MET A 1 -0.37 5.52 -20.82
N ARG A 2 -0.65 5.15 -19.58
CA ARG A 2 -1.97 4.65 -19.14
C ARG A 2 -2.51 5.50 -17.98
N LEU A 3 -3.82 5.69 -17.93
CA LEU A 3 -4.51 6.23 -16.77
C LEU A 3 -5.35 5.14 -16.08
N CYS A 4 -5.38 5.18 -14.75
CA CYS A 4 -6.29 4.36 -13.95
C CYS A 4 -6.91 5.17 -12.81
N LYS A 5 -8.06 4.76 -12.32
CA LYS A 5 -8.66 5.30 -11.11
C LYS A 5 -7.95 4.79 -9.87
N PRO A 6 -7.97 5.56 -8.78
CA PRO A 6 -7.53 5.06 -7.50
C PRO A 6 -8.48 3.97 -6.98
N SER A 7 -7.97 3.07 -6.16
CA SER A 7 -8.76 2.01 -5.56
C SER A 7 -8.13 1.52 -4.25
N PHE A 8 -8.88 0.71 -3.49
CA PHE A 8 -8.36 0.03 -2.31
C PHE A 8 -8.84 -1.42 -2.25
N GLU A 9 -8.12 -2.21 -1.50
CA GLU A 9 -8.43 -3.59 -1.17
C GLU A 9 -8.12 -3.85 0.30
N ILE A 10 -9.08 -4.38 1.06
CA ILE A 10 -8.84 -4.85 2.41
C ILE A 10 -8.27 -6.27 2.31
N ILE A 11 -7.05 -6.45 2.81
CA ILE A 11 -6.35 -7.73 2.78
C ILE A 11 -6.58 -8.41 4.13
N GLU A 12 -7.29 -9.54 4.12
CA GLU A 12 -7.55 -10.30 5.32
C GLU A 12 -6.47 -11.35 5.56
N GLN A 13 -5.82 -11.26 6.71
CA GLN A 13 -4.84 -12.25 7.12
C GLN A 13 -5.55 -13.57 7.48
N GLN A 14 -5.11 -14.64 6.85
CA GLN A 14 -5.58 -15.99 7.20
C GLN A 14 -5.02 -16.41 8.56
N SER A 15 -5.69 -17.41 9.14
CA SER A 15 -5.39 -17.95 10.46
C SER A 15 -4.03 -18.62 10.59
N GLY A 16 -3.49 -18.57 11.81
CA GLY A 16 -2.30 -19.30 12.22
C GLY A 16 -1.00 -18.81 11.57
N LEU A 17 0.09 -19.50 11.86
CA LEU A 17 1.43 -19.12 11.41
C LEU A 17 1.55 -19.07 9.88
N LYS A 18 0.87 -19.97 9.16
CA LYS A 18 0.86 -19.96 7.68
C LYS A 18 0.21 -18.69 7.14
N GLY A 19 -0.93 -18.28 7.71
CA GLY A 19 -1.63 -17.06 7.32
C GLY A 19 -0.80 -15.80 7.60
N LEU A 20 -0.18 -15.76 8.77
CA LEU A 20 0.76 -14.70 9.16
C LEU A 20 1.89 -14.55 8.13
N TYR A 21 2.55 -15.64 7.74
CA TYR A 21 3.66 -15.59 6.80
C TYR A 21 3.21 -15.24 5.37
N LYS A 22 2.06 -15.73 4.93
CA LYS A 22 1.47 -15.34 3.63
C LYS A 22 1.14 -13.85 3.59
N GLN A 23 0.64 -13.27 4.68
CA GLN A 23 0.38 -11.83 4.80
C GLN A 23 1.65 -11.00 4.66
N ILE A 24 2.73 -11.42 5.33
CA ILE A 24 4.04 -10.77 5.23
C ILE A 24 4.57 -10.85 3.79
N GLU A 25 4.49 -12.01 3.15
CA GLU A 25 4.93 -12.17 1.78
C GLU A 25 4.14 -11.30 0.82
N LEU A 26 2.81 -11.32 0.88
CA LEU A 26 1.94 -10.52 0.01
C LEU A 26 2.31 -9.04 0.10
N SER A 27 2.39 -8.51 1.33
CA SER A 27 2.74 -7.11 1.56
C SER A 27 4.14 -6.76 1.03
N GLY A 28 5.12 -7.63 1.28
CA GLY A 28 6.49 -7.40 0.81
C GLY A 28 6.63 -7.49 -0.71
N ARG A 29 5.86 -8.37 -1.38
CA ARG A 29 5.88 -8.49 -2.83
C ARG A 29 5.33 -7.25 -3.53
N VAL A 30 4.37 -6.56 -2.95
CA VAL A 30 3.87 -5.27 -3.47
C VAL A 30 5.01 -4.24 -3.58
N ALA A 31 5.87 -4.14 -2.58
CA ALA A 31 6.97 -3.17 -2.59
C ALA A 31 7.98 -3.39 -3.74
N TYR A 32 8.16 -4.64 -4.18
CA TYR A 32 9.08 -5.03 -5.25
C TYR A 32 8.38 -5.35 -6.57
N LYS A 33 7.06 -5.25 -6.63
CA LYS A 33 6.26 -5.69 -7.79
C LYS A 33 6.67 -7.09 -8.25
N SER A 34 6.62 -8.03 -7.32
CA SER A 34 7.02 -9.42 -7.52
C SER A 34 5.96 -10.43 -7.05
N GLU A 35 4.69 -10.04 -7.15
CA GLU A 35 3.52 -10.84 -6.80
C GLU A 35 3.43 -12.10 -7.69
N ASP A 36 3.96 -12.03 -8.92
CA ASP A 36 4.13 -13.15 -9.85
C ASP A 36 4.96 -14.31 -9.29
N LYS A 37 5.73 -14.06 -8.22
CA LYS A 37 6.56 -15.08 -7.56
C LYS A 37 5.89 -15.74 -6.34
N ILE A 38 4.65 -15.37 -6.04
CA ILE A 38 3.89 -16.00 -4.97
C ILE A 38 3.44 -17.39 -5.42
N THR A 39 3.80 -18.41 -4.64
CA THR A 39 3.36 -19.79 -4.82
C THR A 39 2.78 -20.31 -3.50
N GLU A 40 2.24 -21.53 -3.50
CA GLU A 40 1.61 -22.09 -2.28
C GLU A 40 2.55 -22.14 -1.07
N ASP A 41 3.85 -22.32 -1.27
CA ASP A 41 4.85 -22.49 -0.20
C ASP A 41 5.97 -21.43 -0.21
N SER A 42 5.92 -20.39 -1.08
CA SER A 42 6.97 -19.38 -1.20
C SER A 42 7.14 -18.52 0.06
N TYR A 43 6.08 -18.40 0.86
CA TYR A 43 6.05 -17.55 2.07
C TYR A 43 7.15 -17.89 3.07
N LYS A 44 7.48 -19.18 3.29
CA LYS A 44 8.50 -19.61 4.24
C LYS A 44 9.87 -19.03 3.90
N GLY A 45 10.37 -19.34 2.71
CA GLY A 45 11.66 -18.84 2.25
C GLY A 45 11.69 -17.33 2.08
N PHE A 46 10.54 -16.69 1.81
CA PHE A 46 10.44 -15.25 1.75
C PHE A 46 10.64 -14.63 3.13
N VAL A 47 9.88 -15.06 4.15
CA VAL A 47 9.95 -14.52 5.52
C VAL A 47 11.33 -14.77 6.12
N ASP A 48 11.90 -15.97 6.00
CA ASP A 48 13.26 -16.28 6.46
C ASP A 48 14.31 -15.32 5.88
N ARG A 49 14.18 -15.01 4.59
CA ARG A 49 15.07 -14.05 3.92
C ARG A 49 14.87 -12.62 4.44
N ILE A 50 13.62 -12.19 4.66
CA ILE A 50 13.31 -10.86 5.18
C ILE A 50 13.90 -10.68 6.60
N ILE A 51 13.78 -11.71 7.45
CA ILE A 51 14.39 -11.71 8.79
C ILE A 51 15.91 -11.60 8.68
N LYS A 52 16.56 -12.43 7.87
CA LYS A 52 18.02 -12.41 7.66
C LYS A 52 18.55 -11.08 7.12
N LEU A 53 17.75 -10.41 6.27
CA LEU A 53 18.11 -9.11 5.69
C LEU A 53 17.76 -7.92 6.62
N ASN A 54 17.15 -8.19 7.77
CA ASN A 54 16.69 -7.18 8.72
C ASN A 54 15.74 -6.13 8.10
N HIS A 55 14.88 -6.57 7.18
CA HIS A 55 13.87 -5.72 6.54
C HIS A 55 12.60 -5.65 7.41
N GLY A 56 12.71 -5.04 8.59
CA GLY A 56 11.68 -5.02 9.62
C GLY A 56 10.33 -4.45 9.16
N SER A 57 10.33 -3.44 8.29
CA SER A 57 9.08 -2.83 7.80
C SER A 57 8.16 -3.82 7.10
N VAL A 58 8.69 -4.87 6.45
CA VAL A 58 7.88 -5.92 5.82
C VAL A 58 7.21 -6.78 6.88
N LEU A 59 7.92 -7.09 7.97
CA LEU A 59 7.43 -7.93 9.06
C LEU A 59 6.30 -7.27 9.86
N GLU A 60 6.20 -5.94 9.86
CA GLU A 60 5.15 -5.19 10.55
C GLU A 60 3.74 -5.51 10.01
N HIS A 61 3.62 -5.95 8.76
CA HIS A 61 2.33 -6.26 8.13
C HIS A 61 1.76 -7.61 8.54
N GLY A 62 2.57 -8.47 9.17
CA GLY A 62 2.12 -9.71 9.79
C GLY A 62 1.60 -9.44 11.19
N THR A 63 0.29 -9.49 11.39
CA THR A 63 -0.34 -9.32 12.71
C THR A 63 -0.25 -10.62 13.50
N VAL A 64 0.19 -10.51 14.75
CA VAL A 64 0.29 -11.65 15.68
C VAL A 64 -0.75 -11.48 16.77
N TYR A 65 -1.60 -12.48 16.93
CA TYR A 65 -2.55 -12.59 18.03
C TYR A 65 -2.10 -13.72 18.96
N LEU A 66 -1.88 -13.40 20.23
CA LEU A 66 -1.46 -14.38 21.23
C LEU A 66 -2.50 -14.47 22.36
N LEU A 67 -2.78 -15.68 22.78
CA LEU A 67 -3.59 -15.95 23.96
C LEU A 67 -2.72 -16.68 25.00
N ILE A 68 -2.31 -15.95 26.04
CA ILE A 68 -1.38 -16.47 27.05
C ILE A 68 -2.11 -16.62 28.39
N PRO A 69 -2.23 -17.83 28.91
CA PRO A 69 -2.80 -18.05 30.23
C PRO A 69 -2.02 -17.30 31.31
N TYR A 70 -2.73 -16.72 32.28
CA TYR A 70 -2.12 -15.91 33.34
C TYR A 70 -1.00 -16.67 34.05
N GLU A 71 -1.21 -17.96 34.35
CA GLU A 71 -0.23 -18.83 34.98
C GLU A 71 1.05 -19.03 34.16
N LYS A 72 0.97 -18.92 32.85
CA LYS A 72 2.14 -18.98 31.93
C LYS A 72 2.84 -17.66 31.80
N ALA A 73 2.21 -16.56 32.18
CA ALA A 73 2.77 -15.23 32.12
C ALA A 73 3.69 -14.91 33.31
N ILE A 74 3.73 -15.74 34.33
CA ILE A 74 4.56 -15.57 35.51
C ILE A 74 5.81 -16.45 35.40
N ASP A 75 6.98 -15.85 35.55
CA ASP A 75 8.27 -16.53 35.53
C ASP A 75 8.55 -17.26 36.87
N ALA A 76 9.65 -18.00 36.90
CA ALA A 76 10.07 -18.74 38.10
C ALA A 76 10.37 -17.84 39.32
N PHE A 77 10.52 -16.54 39.11
CA PHE A 77 10.79 -15.56 40.16
C PHE A 77 9.54 -14.77 40.58
N GLY A 78 8.38 -15.05 39.95
CA GLY A 78 7.12 -14.38 40.22
C GLY A 78 6.91 -13.09 39.44
N ASN A 79 7.75 -12.76 38.45
CA ASN A 79 7.57 -11.59 37.60
C ASN A 79 6.60 -11.90 36.47
N ASN A 80 5.78 -10.90 36.11
CA ASN A 80 4.87 -11.01 34.98
C ASN A 80 5.57 -10.54 33.69
N TRP A 81 6.16 -11.50 32.97
CA TRP A 81 6.93 -11.22 31.76
C TRP A 81 6.05 -10.67 30.62
N VAL A 82 4.79 -11.08 30.50
CA VAL A 82 3.87 -10.53 29.50
C VAL A 82 3.65 -9.05 29.70
N ARG A 83 3.46 -8.63 30.97
CA ARG A 83 3.30 -7.20 31.28
C ARG A 83 4.55 -6.41 30.97
N GLU A 84 5.72 -6.94 31.29
CA GLU A 84 7.00 -6.28 31.04
C GLU A 84 7.32 -6.16 29.56
N GLN A 85 7.03 -7.21 28.77
CA GLN A 85 7.33 -7.25 27.34
C GLN A 85 6.30 -6.46 26.51
N TYR A 86 5.02 -6.79 26.67
CA TYR A 86 3.99 -6.33 25.72
C TYR A 86 3.24 -5.09 26.18
N SER A 87 2.97 -4.92 27.50
CA SER A 87 2.15 -3.77 27.94
C SER A 87 2.88 -2.43 27.80
N TYR A 88 4.19 -2.43 27.78
CA TYR A 88 5.01 -1.23 27.56
C TYR A 88 5.54 -1.07 26.13
N ASN A 89 5.24 -2.04 25.26
CA ASN A 89 5.62 -1.97 23.86
C ASN A 89 4.61 -1.12 23.07
N PRO A 90 5.01 -0.04 22.39
CA PRO A 90 4.09 0.87 21.70
C PRO A 90 3.41 0.27 20.48
N TYR A 91 3.83 -0.91 20.04
CA TYR A 91 3.28 -1.63 18.89
C TYR A 91 2.45 -2.84 19.30
N SER A 92 2.13 -2.95 20.59
CA SER A 92 1.35 -4.04 21.15
C SER A 92 0.18 -3.51 21.96
N VAL A 93 -0.96 -4.22 21.88
CA VAL A 93 -2.12 -3.98 22.73
C VAL A 93 -2.38 -5.21 23.53
N VAL A 94 -2.53 -5.06 24.86
CA VAL A 94 -2.76 -6.14 25.81
C VAL A 94 -4.08 -5.92 26.51
N THR A 95 -4.95 -6.89 26.43
CA THR A 95 -6.21 -6.95 27.19
C THR A 95 -6.21 -8.19 28.09
N VAL A 96 -6.74 -8.09 29.28
CA VAL A 96 -6.89 -9.23 30.19
C VAL A 96 -8.35 -9.67 30.22
N TYR A 97 -8.59 -10.95 29.95
CA TYR A 97 -9.92 -11.53 30.01
C TYR A 97 -9.86 -12.98 30.42
N ASP A 98 -10.70 -13.39 31.35
CA ASP A 98 -10.88 -14.78 31.85
C ASP A 98 -9.55 -15.50 32.16
N ASN A 99 -8.72 -14.88 32.98
CA ASN A 99 -7.37 -15.33 33.32
C ASN A 99 -6.41 -15.57 32.16
N ASN A 100 -6.62 -14.86 31.02
CA ASN A 100 -5.73 -14.87 29.89
C ASN A 100 -5.31 -13.45 29.51
N TYR A 101 -4.12 -13.32 28.96
CA TYR A 101 -3.67 -12.14 28.23
C TYR A 101 -4.00 -12.33 26.76
N CYS A 102 -4.84 -11.44 26.22
CA CYS A 102 -5.12 -11.31 24.80
C CYS A 102 -4.18 -10.23 24.24
N ILE A 103 -3.21 -10.62 23.44
CA ILE A 103 -2.17 -9.71 22.93
C ILE A 103 -2.29 -9.60 21.42
N THR A 104 -2.37 -8.37 20.92
CA THR A 104 -2.21 -8.06 19.50
C THR A 104 -0.91 -7.30 19.30
N THR A 105 -0.06 -7.83 18.43
CA THR A 105 1.23 -7.23 18.07
C THR A 105 1.56 -7.54 16.60
N ASN A 106 2.81 -7.45 16.19
CA ASN A 106 3.26 -7.79 14.84
C ASN A 106 4.57 -8.59 14.85
N MET A 107 4.86 -9.25 13.73
CA MET A 107 6.02 -10.13 13.60
C MET A 107 7.36 -9.40 13.79
N ARG A 108 7.45 -8.10 13.45
CA ARG A 108 8.66 -7.31 13.67
C ARG A 108 9.02 -7.23 15.16
N VAL A 109 8.04 -6.98 16.01
CA VAL A 109 8.23 -6.92 17.48
C VAL A 109 8.85 -8.21 17.99
N LEU A 110 8.30 -9.37 17.59
CA LEU A 110 8.82 -10.66 18.02
C LEU A 110 10.27 -10.90 17.55
N VAL A 111 10.57 -10.53 16.31
CA VAL A 111 11.92 -10.71 15.74
C VAL A 111 12.94 -9.78 16.40
N GLU A 112 12.64 -8.49 16.54
CA GLU A 112 13.57 -7.50 17.08
C GLU A 112 13.89 -7.73 18.57
N HIS A 113 12.95 -8.29 19.33
CA HIS A 113 13.12 -8.58 20.74
C HIS A 113 13.52 -10.03 21.04
N ASN A 114 13.67 -10.89 20.00
CA ASN A 114 13.92 -12.32 20.16
C ASN A 114 12.80 -13.08 20.91
N TRP A 115 11.53 -12.69 20.68
CA TRP A 115 10.34 -13.31 21.30
C TRP A 115 9.61 -14.27 20.35
N LEU A 116 10.32 -14.88 19.41
CA LEU A 116 9.73 -15.80 18.43
C LEU A 116 9.12 -17.06 19.09
N ASP A 117 9.63 -17.46 20.24
CA ASP A 117 9.09 -18.60 21.01
C ASP A 117 7.65 -18.36 21.48
N ASP A 118 7.23 -17.09 21.59
CA ASP A 118 5.86 -16.73 21.98
C ASP A 118 4.83 -17.09 20.89
N LEU A 119 5.27 -17.39 19.66
CA LEU A 119 4.41 -17.93 18.61
C LEU A 119 3.77 -19.29 18.98
N GLN A 120 4.25 -19.97 20.01
CA GLN A 120 3.56 -21.13 20.58
C GLN A 120 2.16 -20.80 21.12
N TYR A 121 1.90 -19.53 21.45
CA TYR A 121 0.62 -19.03 21.95
C TYR A 121 -0.24 -18.36 20.85
N ILE A 122 0.16 -18.49 19.58
CA ILE A 122 -0.60 -17.89 18.46
C ILE A 122 -2.03 -18.46 18.42
N CYS A 123 -3.00 -17.57 18.27
CA CYS A 123 -4.41 -17.93 18.25
C CYS A 123 -5.18 -17.17 17.15
N GLU A 124 -6.45 -17.55 16.96
CA GLU A 124 -7.42 -16.73 16.26
C GLU A 124 -7.75 -15.48 17.08
N PRO A 125 -7.97 -14.32 16.45
CA PRO A 125 -8.39 -13.14 17.19
C PRO A 125 -9.76 -13.36 17.83
N THR A 126 -9.85 -13.14 19.14
CA THR A 126 -11.12 -13.11 19.88
C THR A 126 -11.67 -11.67 19.90
N GLU A 127 -12.87 -11.48 20.44
CA GLU A 127 -13.47 -10.15 20.66
C GLU A 127 -12.66 -9.26 21.63
N HIS A 128 -11.73 -9.86 22.40
CA HIS A 128 -10.87 -9.16 23.35
C HIS A 128 -9.51 -8.76 22.78
N HIS A 129 -9.21 -9.15 21.55
CA HIS A 129 -8.05 -8.67 20.81
C HIS A 129 -8.42 -7.40 20.02
N GLU A 130 -7.66 -6.34 20.16
CA GLU A 130 -7.80 -5.22 19.23
C GLU A 130 -7.31 -5.66 17.84
N LYS A 131 -8.20 -5.61 16.85
CA LYS A 131 -7.86 -6.04 15.49
C LYS A 131 -6.94 -5.04 14.80
N ARG A 132 -6.01 -5.57 14.02
CA ARG A 132 -5.28 -4.81 13.01
C ARG A 132 -5.83 -5.13 11.63
N VAL A 133 -6.02 -4.11 10.82
CA VAL A 133 -6.53 -4.24 9.45
C VAL A 133 -5.45 -3.81 8.47
N CYS A 134 -5.26 -4.59 7.42
CA CYS A 134 -4.34 -4.31 6.33
C CYS A 134 -5.14 -3.85 5.10
N VAL A 135 -4.75 -2.72 4.53
CA VAL A 135 -5.36 -2.16 3.32
C VAL A 135 -4.26 -1.86 2.29
N ARG A 136 -4.46 -2.32 1.07
CA ARG A 136 -3.67 -1.96 -0.11
C ARG A 136 -4.40 -0.86 -0.86
N PHE A 137 -3.73 0.26 -1.09
CA PHE A 137 -4.22 1.36 -1.91
C PHE A 137 -3.49 1.40 -3.24
N ILE A 138 -4.22 1.65 -4.31
CA ILE A 138 -3.72 2.15 -5.58
C ILE A 138 -4.03 3.65 -5.59
N CYS A 139 -3.01 4.48 -5.55
CA CYS A 139 -3.15 5.94 -5.48
C CYS A 139 -1.99 6.63 -6.18
N ASP A 140 -2.04 7.93 -6.29
CA ASP A 140 -0.91 8.72 -6.74
C ASP A 140 0.14 8.93 -5.63
N ARG A 141 1.31 9.40 -6.02
CA ARG A 141 2.38 9.62 -5.06
C ARG A 141 2.08 10.73 -4.06
N SER A 142 1.34 11.79 -4.45
CA SER A 142 1.01 12.88 -3.53
C SER A 142 0.10 12.38 -2.40
N ILE A 143 -0.92 11.61 -2.73
CA ILE A 143 -1.82 11.00 -1.74
C ILE A 143 -1.10 9.98 -0.87
N SER A 144 -0.23 9.16 -1.46
CA SER A 144 0.57 8.24 -0.66
C SER A 144 1.44 8.99 0.38
N HIS A 145 2.01 10.16 0.02
CA HIS A 145 2.77 10.99 0.95
C HIS A 145 1.90 11.63 2.05
N GLU A 146 0.62 11.87 1.79
CA GLU A 146 -0.30 12.30 2.84
C GLU A 146 -0.67 11.15 3.80
N PHE A 147 -0.85 9.94 3.28
CA PHE A 147 -1.23 8.77 4.08
C PHE A 147 -0.09 8.31 5.00
N VAL A 148 1.15 8.30 4.54
CA VAL A 148 2.31 7.91 5.39
C VAL A 148 2.59 8.87 6.54
N ARG A 149 1.89 10.00 6.64
CA ARG A 149 1.97 10.90 7.81
C ARG A 149 1.20 10.38 9.03
N HIS A 150 0.36 9.36 8.87
CA HIS A 150 -0.32 8.66 9.97
C HIS A 150 0.65 7.67 10.63
N ARG A 151 1.51 8.16 11.52
CA ARG A 151 2.72 7.50 12.01
C ARG A 151 2.51 6.22 12.81
N THR A 152 1.28 5.96 13.27
CA THR A 152 0.93 4.75 14.02
C THR A 152 0.77 3.52 13.13
N PHE A 153 0.63 3.73 11.82
CA PHE A 153 0.52 2.64 10.85
C PHE A 153 1.87 2.09 10.41
N SER A 154 1.85 0.86 10.00
CA SER A 154 2.92 0.23 9.21
C SER A 154 2.71 0.48 7.73
N PHE A 155 3.80 0.80 6.99
CA PHE A 155 3.73 1.17 5.59
C PHE A 155 4.71 0.38 4.72
N LEU A 156 4.21 -0.09 3.58
CA LEU A 156 5.03 -0.51 2.44
C LEU A 156 4.51 0.14 1.16
N MET A 157 5.42 0.62 0.33
CA MET A 157 5.09 1.30 -0.92
C MET A 157 5.87 0.69 -2.08
N GLU A 158 5.22 0.64 -3.26
CA GLU A 158 5.89 0.31 -4.51
C GLU A 158 7.15 1.17 -4.69
N SER A 159 8.28 0.48 -4.86
CA SER A 159 9.58 1.14 -4.85
C SER A 159 10.01 1.57 -6.25
N THR A 160 10.00 2.85 -6.54
CA THR A 160 10.56 3.41 -7.79
C THR A 160 12.09 3.30 -7.90
N ARG A 161 12.77 2.75 -6.87
CA ARG A 161 14.19 2.40 -6.96
C ARG A 161 14.41 1.06 -7.66
N TYR A 162 13.51 0.11 -7.43
CA TYR A 162 13.60 -1.27 -7.94
C TYR A 162 12.66 -1.53 -9.11
N CYS A 163 11.55 -0.81 -9.20
CA CYS A 163 10.63 -0.92 -10.33
C CYS A 163 11.20 -0.19 -11.54
N ASN A 164 11.48 -0.95 -12.59
CA ASN A 164 11.89 -0.42 -13.88
C ASN A 164 10.72 -0.56 -14.86
N TYR A 165 10.09 0.56 -15.21
CA TYR A 165 8.89 0.57 -16.06
C TYR A 165 9.15 0.18 -17.52
N SER A 166 10.43 0.08 -17.95
CA SER A 166 10.80 -0.49 -19.26
C SER A 166 10.79 -2.02 -19.32
N LYS A 167 10.36 -2.71 -18.25
CA LYS A 167 10.27 -4.17 -18.23
C LYS A 167 8.88 -4.65 -18.66
N ASP A 168 8.82 -5.85 -19.25
CA ASP A 168 7.58 -6.43 -19.79
C ASP A 168 6.45 -6.50 -18.76
N LYS A 169 6.77 -6.73 -17.49
CA LYS A 169 5.78 -6.73 -16.40
C LYS A 169 5.05 -5.40 -16.20
N PHE A 170 5.55 -4.31 -16.76
CA PHE A 170 4.93 -2.98 -16.79
C PHE A 170 4.45 -2.61 -18.20
N ASN A 171 4.46 -3.55 -19.16
CA ASN A 171 4.08 -3.36 -20.56
C ASN A 171 4.85 -2.21 -21.25
N ASN A 172 6.03 -1.87 -20.78
CA ASN A 172 6.82 -0.73 -21.26
C ASN A 172 6.00 0.59 -21.26
N GLU A 173 5.14 0.77 -20.27
CA GLU A 173 4.35 1.99 -20.12
C GLU A 173 4.30 2.43 -18.65
N ILE A 174 4.10 3.73 -18.44
CA ILE A 174 3.88 4.29 -17.12
C ILE A 174 2.37 4.50 -16.91
N THR A 175 1.92 4.11 -15.73
CA THR A 175 0.53 4.35 -15.31
C THR A 175 0.49 5.57 -14.39
N PHE A 176 -0.47 6.46 -14.65
CA PHE A 176 -0.78 7.62 -13.82
C PHE A 176 -2.18 7.50 -13.23
N ILE A 177 -2.39 8.10 -12.07
CA ILE A 177 -3.73 8.16 -11.46
C ILE A 177 -4.52 9.27 -12.12
N LEU A 178 -5.76 8.94 -12.51
CA LEU A 178 -6.72 9.91 -13.02
C LEU A 178 -7.25 10.77 -11.85
N PRO A 179 -6.99 12.09 -11.83
CA PRO A 179 -7.54 12.97 -10.81
C PRO A 179 -9.08 13.00 -10.86
N CYS A 180 -9.74 12.97 -9.70
CA CYS A 180 -11.19 12.89 -9.58
C CYS A 180 -11.97 14.08 -10.19
N TRP A 181 -11.31 15.18 -10.49
CA TRP A 181 -11.90 16.36 -11.14
C TRP A 181 -11.75 16.38 -12.66
N LEU A 182 -11.11 15.38 -13.27
CA LEU A 182 -11.03 15.24 -14.72
C LEU A 182 -12.06 14.24 -15.22
N ASN A 183 -12.83 14.66 -16.22
CA ASN A 183 -13.85 13.79 -16.82
C ASN A 183 -13.32 13.16 -18.12
N ILE A 184 -12.33 12.27 -17.97
CA ILE A 184 -11.77 11.49 -19.07
C ILE A 184 -11.76 10.01 -18.71
N PRO A 185 -11.84 9.10 -19.70
CA PRO A 185 -11.85 7.66 -19.41
C PRO A 185 -10.50 7.13 -18.93
N GLU A 186 -10.53 6.03 -18.18
CA GLU A 186 -9.35 5.20 -17.92
C GLU A 186 -8.88 4.53 -19.20
N GLY A 187 -7.61 4.16 -19.28
CA GLY A 187 -7.07 3.38 -20.38
C GLY A 187 -5.78 3.96 -20.93
N LYS A 188 -5.38 3.47 -22.10
CA LYS A 188 -4.16 3.87 -22.76
C LYS A 188 -4.38 5.10 -23.63
N TYR A 189 -3.41 6.02 -23.60
CA TYR A 189 -3.37 7.22 -24.40
C TYR A 189 -2.10 7.27 -25.23
N THR A 190 -2.24 7.64 -26.51
CA THR A 190 -1.13 7.84 -27.46
C THR A 190 -1.18 9.23 -28.05
N ASN A 191 0.00 9.79 -28.31
CA ASN A 191 0.10 11.05 -29.04
C ASN A 191 0.09 10.77 -30.54
N ILE A 192 -0.73 11.52 -31.26
CA ILE A 192 -0.74 11.51 -32.72
C ILE A 192 -0.67 12.94 -33.27
N ALA A 193 -0.02 13.10 -34.41
CA ALA A 193 -0.08 14.33 -35.19
C ALA A 193 -1.25 14.21 -36.18
N LYS A 194 -2.19 15.15 -36.13
CA LYS A 194 -3.32 15.23 -37.07
C LYS A 194 -3.25 16.52 -37.84
N GLN A 195 -3.36 16.43 -39.16
CA GLN A 195 -3.37 17.64 -40.02
C GLN A 195 -4.69 18.39 -39.78
N SER A 196 -4.60 19.69 -39.60
CA SER A 196 -5.74 20.59 -39.57
C SER A 196 -6.31 20.74 -40.97
N ASN A 197 -7.64 20.59 -41.10
CA ASN A 197 -8.30 20.73 -42.41
C ASN A 197 -8.34 22.20 -42.91
N GLU A 198 -8.11 23.19 -42.03
CA GLU A 198 -8.29 24.60 -42.34
C GLU A 198 -6.99 25.31 -42.73
N ASP A 199 -5.85 24.96 -42.11
CA ASP A 199 -4.60 25.69 -42.33
C ASP A 199 -3.40 24.82 -42.77
N GLY A 200 -3.60 23.51 -42.95
CA GLY A 200 -2.53 22.57 -43.28
C GLY A 200 -1.51 22.31 -42.15
N GLU A 201 -1.70 22.90 -40.96
CA GLU A 201 -0.84 22.71 -39.83
C GLU A 201 -1.11 21.36 -39.13
N TYR A 202 -0.06 20.71 -38.61
CA TYR A 202 -0.18 19.52 -37.80
C TYR A 202 -0.41 19.93 -36.35
N LYS A 203 -1.56 19.47 -35.80
CA LYS A 203 -1.89 19.60 -34.37
C LYS A 203 -1.63 18.29 -33.64
N GLN A 204 -0.95 18.40 -32.51
CA GLN A 204 -0.73 17.25 -31.64
C GLN A 204 -2.02 17.00 -30.80
N ILE A 205 -2.45 15.77 -30.76
CA ILE A 205 -3.61 15.36 -29.96
C ILE A 205 -3.30 14.07 -29.19
N MET A 206 -3.85 13.97 -27.99
CA MET A 206 -3.84 12.71 -27.22
C MET A 206 -5.09 11.91 -27.56
N LEU A 207 -4.89 10.69 -28.07
CA LEU A 207 -5.95 9.79 -28.47
C LEU A 207 -6.08 8.64 -27.47
N HIS A 208 -7.31 8.40 -27.00
CA HIS A 208 -7.65 7.25 -26.20
C HIS A 208 -7.63 5.96 -27.04
N GLU A 209 -7.26 4.81 -26.45
CA GLU A 209 -7.13 3.51 -27.13
C GLU A 209 -8.41 3.08 -27.89
N ASN A 210 -9.59 3.50 -27.45
CA ASN A 210 -10.85 3.21 -28.10
C ASN A 210 -11.20 4.19 -29.26
N ASN A 211 -10.31 5.12 -29.59
CA ASN A 211 -10.50 6.14 -30.64
C ASN A 211 -11.74 7.04 -30.50
N ILE A 212 -12.42 7.00 -29.35
CA ILE A 212 -13.69 7.71 -29.12
C ILE A 212 -13.43 9.17 -28.74
N ASN A 213 -12.33 9.46 -28.05
CA ASN A 213 -12.01 10.78 -27.51
C ASN A 213 -10.61 11.22 -27.95
N ALA A 214 -10.56 12.42 -28.50
CA ALA A 214 -9.31 13.10 -28.89
C ALA A 214 -9.20 14.39 -28.08
N TYR A 215 -8.06 14.60 -27.42
CA TYR A 215 -7.80 15.75 -26.54
C TYR A 215 -6.71 16.61 -27.13
N PRO A 216 -7.04 17.81 -27.67
CA PRO A 216 -6.04 18.75 -28.16
C PRO A 216 -5.15 19.26 -27.03
N LEU A 217 -3.86 19.32 -27.27
CA LEU A 217 -2.84 19.67 -26.28
C LEU A 217 -3.02 21.01 -25.58
N THR A 218 -3.52 22.00 -26.30
CA THR A 218 -3.38 23.41 -25.91
C THR A 218 -4.67 24.06 -25.46
N THR A 219 -5.81 23.41 -25.66
CA THR A 219 -7.13 24.06 -25.54
C THR A 219 -7.95 23.61 -24.34
N THR A 220 -7.58 22.49 -23.69
CA THR A 220 -8.33 21.94 -22.54
C THR A 220 -7.40 21.56 -21.39
N SER A 221 -7.91 21.57 -20.17
CA SER A 221 -7.22 21.08 -18.97
C SER A 221 -6.82 19.62 -19.09
N GLU A 222 -7.74 18.80 -19.66
CA GLU A 222 -7.55 17.38 -19.90
C GLU A 222 -6.38 17.13 -20.88
N GLY A 223 -6.39 17.83 -22.00
CA GLY A 223 -5.31 17.74 -23.00
C GLY A 223 -3.96 18.15 -22.40
N ARG A 224 -3.93 19.21 -21.59
CA ARG A 224 -2.72 19.66 -20.91
C ARG A 224 -2.20 18.64 -19.90
N PHE A 225 -3.08 18.03 -19.10
CA PHE A 225 -2.72 16.98 -18.15
C PHE A 225 -2.16 15.74 -18.87
N LEU A 226 -2.87 15.26 -19.89
CA LEU A 226 -2.45 14.11 -20.69
C LEU A 226 -1.08 14.32 -21.35
N TRP A 227 -0.85 15.53 -21.87
CA TRP A 227 0.43 15.89 -22.48
C TRP A 227 1.58 15.93 -21.48
N SER A 228 1.36 16.45 -20.29
CA SER A 228 2.37 16.41 -19.23
C SER A 228 2.75 14.99 -18.90
N CYS A 229 1.78 14.12 -18.62
CA CYS A 229 2.03 12.70 -18.35
C CYS A 229 2.75 11.97 -19.50
N TYR A 230 2.41 12.30 -20.74
CA TYR A 230 3.06 11.74 -21.92
C TYR A 230 4.55 12.10 -21.97
N TRP A 231 4.90 13.37 -21.73
CA TRP A 231 6.30 13.78 -21.72
C TRP A 231 7.08 13.26 -20.52
N ASP A 232 6.44 13.14 -19.36
CA ASP A 232 7.07 12.55 -18.18
C ASP A 232 7.43 11.07 -18.43
N GLU A 233 6.55 10.32 -19.10
CA GLU A 233 6.85 8.96 -19.55
C GLU A 233 8.01 8.92 -20.53
N HIS A 234 8.00 9.77 -21.58
CA HIS A 234 9.06 9.84 -22.59
C HIS A 234 10.41 10.19 -21.96
N ASN A 235 10.44 11.24 -21.15
CA ASN A 235 11.66 11.67 -20.46
C ASN A 235 12.23 10.56 -19.57
N TYR A 236 11.37 9.80 -18.89
CA TYR A 236 11.81 8.67 -18.07
C TYR A 236 12.49 7.58 -18.92
N PHE A 237 11.88 7.17 -20.05
CA PHE A 237 12.46 6.15 -20.92
C PHE A 237 13.71 6.64 -21.65
N ASP A 238 13.75 7.89 -22.08
CA ASP A 238 14.94 8.50 -22.69
C ASP A 238 16.12 8.52 -21.72
N LEU A 239 15.89 8.88 -20.44
CA LEU A 239 16.94 8.83 -19.43
C LEU A 239 17.46 7.40 -19.19
N LEU A 240 16.59 6.39 -19.23
CA LEU A 240 17.03 5.00 -19.19
C LEU A 240 17.87 4.62 -20.43
N ASN A 241 17.48 5.08 -21.60
CA ASN A 241 18.23 4.87 -22.85
C ASN A 241 19.60 5.56 -22.84
N TYR A 242 19.71 6.70 -22.14
CA TYR A 242 21.00 7.38 -21.87
C TYR A 242 21.82 6.69 -20.77
N GLY A 243 21.38 5.53 -20.25
CA GLY A 243 22.11 4.73 -19.28
C GLY A 243 21.81 5.06 -17.81
N TRP A 244 20.82 5.93 -17.53
CA TRP A 244 20.41 6.18 -16.15
C TRP A 244 19.75 4.94 -15.55
N LYS A 245 19.99 4.72 -14.26
CA LYS A 245 19.28 3.66 -13.51
C LYS A 245 17.87 4.12 -13.16
N PRO A 246 16.89 3.22 -12.96
CA PRO A 246 15.51 3.58 -12.57
C PRO A 246 15.46 4.54 -11.37
N GLN A 247 16.32 4.34 -10.38
CA GLN A 247 16.41 5.22 -9.19
C GLN A 247 16.86 6.66 -9.51
N GLN A 248 17.45 6.89 -10.67
CA GLN A 248 17.86 8.20 -11.16
C GLN A 248 16.78 8.77 -12.09
N ALA A 249 16.35 7.99 -13.09
CA ALA A 249 15.34 8.39 -14.08
C ALA A 249 13.99 8.78 -13.44
N ARG A 250 13.62 8.19 -12.31
CA ARG A 250 12.40 8.54 -11.56
C ARG A 250 12.31 10.02 -11.15
N ALA A 251 13.41 10.77 -11.22
CA ALA A 251 13.43 12.20 -10.85
C ALA A 251 12.49 13.06 -11.70
N VAL A 252 12.16 12.63 -12.93
CA VAL A 252 11.23 13.32 -13.83
C VAL A 252 9.78 12.87 -13.69
N LEU A 253 9.48 11.90 -12.81
CA LEU A 253 8.11 11.40 -12.65
C LEU A 253 7.29 12.30 -11.74
N PRO A 254 6.03 12.61 -12.13
CA PRO A 254 5.19 13.58 -11.45
C PRO A 254 4.49 12.98 -10.22
N ASN A 255 3.81 13.84 -9.47
CA ASN A 255 2.98 13.42 -8.34
C ASN A 255 1.81 12.52 -8.76
N SER A 256 1.30 12.65 -9.96
CA SER A 256 0.23 11.80 -10.52
C SER A 256 0.67 10.36 -10.83
N LEU A 257 1.99 10.05 -10.72
CA LEU A 257 2.47 8.68 -10.90
C LEU A 257 1.69 7.72 -9.99
N LYS A 258 1.13 6.66 -10.58
CA LYS A 258 0.50 5.57 -9.82
C LYS A 258 1.51 4.92 -8.90
N THR A 259 1.11 4.68 -7.67
CA THR A 259 1.85 3.86 -6.70
C THR A 259 0.91 2.90 -5.99
N GLU A 260 1.48 1.90 -5.34
CA GLU A 260 0.74 1.02 -4.44
C GLU A 260 1.29 1.20 -3.03
N LEU A 261 0.37 1.40 -2.09
CA LEU A 261 0.68 1.61 -0.68
C LEU A 261 -0.08 0.58 0.15
N VAL A 262 0.65 -0.24 0.91
CA VAL A 262 0.05 -1.13 1.91
C VAL A 262 0.14 -0.44 3.27
N MET A 263 -1.00 -0.31 3.94
CA MET A 263 -1.13 0.25 5.28
C MET A 263 -1.71 -0.81 6.22
N THR A 264 -1.09 -1.00 7.38
CA THR A 264 -1.62 -1.89 8.43
C THR A 264 -1.61 -1.17 9.77
N GLY A 265 -2.75 -1.12 10.43
CA GLY A 265 -2.92 -0.44 11.72
C GLY A 265 -4.04 -1.04 12.54
N PHE A 266 -4.10 -0.66 13.82
CA PHE A 266 -5.21 -1.00 14.70
C PHE A 266 -6.50 -0.32 14.25
N ILE A 267 -7.64 -0.87 14.63
CA ILE A 267 -8.94 -0.24 14.29
C ILE A 267 -9.05 1.16 14.87
N SER A 268 -8.50 1.41 16.06
CA SER A 268 -8.40 2.74 16.66
C SER A 268 -7.61 3.73 15.78
N ASP A 269 -6.53 3.28 15.15
CA ASP A 269 -5.76 4.09 14.19
C ASP A 269 -6.57 4.42 12.95
N TRP A 270 -7.30 3.43 12.40
CA TRP A 270 -8.19 3.63 11.26
C TRP A 270 -9.31 4.61 11.55
N ALA A 271 -9.90 4.59 12.75
CA ALA A 271 -10.90 5.58 13.17
C ALA A 271 -10.32 7.00 13.14
N HIS A 272 -9.07 7.18 13.58
CA HIS A 272 -8.38 8.48 13.48
C HIS A 272 -8.07 8.86 12.03
N PHE A 273 -7.67 7.90 11.19
CA PHE A 273 -7.44 8.13 9.76
C PHE A 273 -8.71 8.65 9.08
N PHE A 274 -9.86 8.01 9.28
CA PHE A 274 -11.13 8.43 8.69
C PHE A 274 -11.55 9.82 9.15
N LYS A 275 -11.40 10.12 10.44
CA LYS A 275 -11.67 11.46 10.98
C LYS A 275 -10.93 12.56 10.22
N LEU A 276 -9.74 12.31 9.72
CA LEU A 276 -8.92 13.27 8.99
C LEU A 276 -9.08 13.20 7.48
N ARG A 277 -9.24 12.01 6.90
CA ARG A 277 -9.19 11.80 5.45
C ARG A 277 -10.55 11.68 4.77
N ASP A 278 -11.60 11.37 5.54
CA ASP A 278 -13.00 11.43 5.12
C ASP A 278 -13.65 12.79 5.46
N ALA A 279 -12.93 13.69 6.09
CA ALA A 279 -13.41 15.04 6.40
C ALA A 279 -13.57 15.90 5.14
N GLY A 280 -14.58 16.78 5.10
CA GLY A 280 -14.80 17.68 3.97
C GLY A 280 -13.65 18.64 3.65
N SER A 281 -12.71 18.83 4.58
CA SER A 281 -11.49 19.61 4.39
C SER A 281 -10.29 18.82 3.85
N ALA A 282 -10.41 17.50 3.75
CA ALA A 282 -9.35 16.66 3.18
C ALA A 282 -9.21 16.87 1.66
N HIS A 283 -8.03 16.55 1.13
CA HIS A 283 -7.82 16.60 -0.31
C HIS A 283 -8.83 15.69 -1.05
N PRO A 284 -9.46 16.15 -2.15
CA PRO A 284 -10.50 15.36 -2.85
C PRO A 284 -10.08 13.94 -3.22
N GLN A 285 -8.86 13.74 -3.71
CA GLN A 285 -8.34 12.40 -4.03
C GLN A 285 -8.09 11.54 -2.77
N ALA A 286 -7.84 12.14 -1.60
CA ALA A 286 -7.78 11.40 -0.34
C ALA A 286 -9.17 10.96 0.11
N GLN A 287 -10.18 11.83 -0.03
CA GLN A 287 -11.59 11.50 0.26
C GLN A 287 -12.12 10.41 -0.66
N GLU A 288 -11.76 10.44 -1.96
CA GLU A 288 -12.15 9.44 -2.96
C GLU A 288 -11.79 8.02 -2.53
N LEU A 289 -10.71 7.85 -1.78
CA LEU A 289 -10.29 6.56 -1.21
C LEU A 289 -10.81 6.34 0.22
N ALA A 290 -10.73 7.36 1.06
CA ALA A 290 -11.03 7.22 2.49
C ALA A 290 -12.53 7.02 2.75
N LYS A 291 -13.40 7.72 2.03
CA LYS A 291 -14.85 7.65 2.24
C LYS A 291 -15.43 6.25 1.95
N PRO A 292 -15.23 5.65 0.77
CA PRO A 292 -15.76 4.30 0.51
C PRO A 292 -15.07 3.23 1.36
N LEU A 293 -13.80 3.43 1.76
CA LEU A 293 -13.15 2.53 2.72
C LEU A 293 -13.80 2.63 4.12
N HIS A 294 -14.14 3.83 4.56
CA HIS A 294 -14.85 4.07 5.83
C HIS A 294 -16.21 3.35 5.84
N GLU A 295 -16.99 3.49 4.76
CA GLU A 295 -18.26 2.80 4.57
C GLU A 295 -18.10 1.27 4.64
N GLU A 296 -17.03 0.73 4.04
CA GLU A 296 -16.75 -0.71 4.07
C GLU A 296 -16.33 -1.17 5.49
N PHE A 297 -15.60 -0.34 6.26
CA PHE A 297 -15.27 -0.64 7.66
C PHE A 297 -16.52 -0.70 8.54
N ILE A 298 -17.49 0.21 8.36
CA ILE A 298 -18.77 0.19 9.05
C ILE A 298 -19.55 -1.08 8.66
N LYS A 299 -19.65 -1.39 7.38
CA LYS A 299 -20.35 -2.57 6.87
C LYS A 299 -19.77 -3.89 7.42
N ARG A 300 -18.45 -3.97 7.61
CA ARG A 300 -17.78 -5.13 8.23
C ARG A 300 -17.87 -5.14 9.75
N GLY A 301 -18.44 -4.12 10.38
CA GLY A 301 -18.55 -4.01 11.83
C GLY A 301 -17.22 -3.76 12.53
N TYR A 302 -16.20 -3.25 11.84
CA TYR A 302 -14.92 -2.88 12.43
C TYR A 302 -15.04 -1.62 13.28
N ILE A 303 -15.85 -0.66 12.82
CA ILE A 303 -16.17 0.60 13.51
C ILE A 303 -17.69 0.82 13.50
N LYS A 304 -18.19 1.69 14.40
CA LYS A 304 -19.61 2.01 14.53
C LYS A 304 -19.97 3.27 13.74
#